data_f838938dbb005ce3cbdb84f20250b92f
#
_entry.id   f838938dbb005ce3cbdb84f20250b92f
#
_cell.length_a   1.000
_cell.length_b   1.000
_cell.length_c   1.000
_cell.angle_alpha   90.00
_cell.angle_beta   90.00
_cell.angle_gamma   90.00
#
_symmetry.space_group_name_H-M   'P 1'
#
loop_
_entity.id
_entity.type
_entity.pdbx_description
1 polymer ?
#
loop_
_entity_poly.entity_id
_entity_poly.type
_entity_poly.pdbx_seq_one_letter_code
_entity_poly.pdbx_strand_id
1 'polypeptide(L)'
;MPHELTHECPLAAALANRLRDAKDALTMRWLERISERVSLDPNRVFPTDELLDHVPLLIVGIAAYLENPSAEITVDMPVVGKAMELGALRHAQGFDVYEILKEHEILGGILFSYLAQVADTLEEDCAKSELLTCGQRLFRAVTIIQETTTTHFLRLAGEEVREREERIRTFNRAVSHEIKNRIGTILGASDMLHDFPDMPAAERARFVDIVRRNARSMQSAVTNILAVGRSGADIRQQQRISLRAAAGEAVRQVREAAGAANVDLRVSPDLPDAEVSAAGVELCLTNYLSNAIKYADSSSSERWAEVTATHEDGPTGVGELVIRVRDNGLGVPADKRAQLFERFFRAHETVTEIEGTGLGLSIVRDTAQSLGGRAWAEFPETGSVFAFSLPDRRVREQRESRLGERVEG
;
A
#
# COMPACT_ATOMS: atom_id res chain seq x y z
N MET A 1 20.74 33.50 24.10
CA MET A 1 19.91 33.85 25.27
C MET A 1 19.18 32.63 25.85
N PRO A 2 19.87 31.56 26.28
CA PRO A 2 19.24 30.41 26.93
C PRO A 2 19.09 30.51 28.43
N HIS A 3 19.80 31.45 29.08
CA HIS A 3 19.88 31.51 30.55
C HIS A 3 18.61 32.01 31.26
N GLU A 4 17.71 32.72 30.58
CA GLU A 4 16.52 33.29 31.21
C GLU A 4 15.35 32.27 31.39
N LEU A 5 15.34 31.20 30.61
CA LEU A 5 14.28 30.16 30.72
C LEU A 5 14.45 29.23 31.91
N THR A 6 15.68 29.08 32.45
CA THR A 6 16.00 28.17 33.56
C THR A 6 15.86 28.80 34.95
N HIS A 7 15.42 30.03 35.06
CA HIS A 7 15.19 30.69 36.38
C HIS A 7 14.07 29.97 37.15
N GLU A 8 14.28 29.79 38.44
CA GLU A 8 13.22 29.31 39.33
C GLU A 8 12.01 30.26 39.24
N CYS A 9 10.85 29.72 38.95
CA CYS A 9 9.61 30.42 38.80
C CYS A 9 8.51 29.67 39.61
N PRO A 10 8.17 30.11 40.81
CA PRO A 10 7.15 29.46 41.66
C PRO A 10 5.80 29.33 40.93
N LEU A 11 5.42 30.38 40.16
CA LEU A 11 4.21 30.39 39.35
C LEU A 11 4.20 29.20 38.33
N ALA A 12 5.35 28.81 37.78
CA ALA A 12 5.42 27.75 36.78
C ALA A 12 4.98 26.40 37.34
N ALA A 13 5.32 26.08 38.58
CA ALA A 13 4.90 24.86 39.24
C ALA A 13 3.39 24.80 39.49
N ALA A 14 2.80 25.95 39.96
CA ALA A 14 1.37 26.05 40.15
C ALA A 14 0.60 25.87 38.83
N LEU A 15 1.01 26.57 37.75
CA LEU A 15 0.41 26.47 36.42
C LEU A 15 0.58 25.07 35.80
N ALA A 16 1.73 24.43 36.00
CA ALA A 16 1.98 23.07 35.54
C ALA A 16 1.02 22.04 36.19
N ASN A 17 0.77 22.18 37.49
CA ASN A 17 -0.18 21.32 38.18
C ASN A 17 -1.60 21.52 37.66
N ARG A 18 -2.04 22.76 37.45
CA ARG A 18 -3.34 23.05 36.83
C ARG A 18 -3.50 22.45 35.43
N LEU A 19 -2.43 22.48 34.62
CA LEU A 19 -2.45 21.79 33.30
C LEU A 19 -2.62 20.29 33.44
N ARG A 20 -1.90 19.64 34.38
CA ARG A 20 -2.02 18.20 34.61
C ARG A 20 -3.43 17.81 35.05
N ASP A 21 -4.04 18.61 35.94
CA ASP A 21 -5.40 18.36 36.45
C ASP A 21 -6.46 18.53 35.34
N ALA A 22 -6.26 19.47 34.43
CA ALA A 22 -7.21 19.80 33.36
C ALA A 22 -6.96 19.05 32.05
N LYS A 23 -5.96 18.16 31.94
CA LYS A 23 -5.51 17.54 30.71
C LYS A 23 -6.64 16.92 29.87
N ASP A 24 -7.55 16.19 30.52
CA ASP A 24 -8.65 15.49 29.84
C ASP A 24 -9.69 16.48 29.28
N ALA A 25 -10.05 17.50 30.05
CA ALA A 25 -10.95 18.57 29.61
C ALA A 25 -10.34 19.41 28.47
N LEU A 26 -9.04 19.67 28.51
CA LEU A 26 -8.33 20.39 27.46
C LEU A 26 -8.22 19.55 26.18
N THR A 27 -8.05 18.24 26.31
CA THR A 27 -8.05 17.30 25.19
C THR A 27 -9.41 17.29 24.50
N MET A 28 -10.50 17.19 25.25
CA MET A 28 -11.85 17.23 24.68
C MET A 28 -12.12 18.54 23.93
N ARG A 29 -11.73 19.68 24.52
CA ARG A 29 -11.87 20.98 23.88
C ARG A 29 -11.03 21.12 22.60
N TRP A 30 -9.87 20.47 22.56
CA TRP A 30 -9.03 20.42 21.39
C TRP A 30 -9.68 19.56 20.27
N LEU A 31 -10.24 18.39 20.61
CA LEU A 31 -10.98 17.54 19.68
C LEU A 31 -12.17 18.27 19.03
N GLU A 32 -12.97 18.95 19.84
CA GLU A 32 -14.10 19.74 19.34
C GLU A 32 -13.64 20.78 18.30
N ARG A 33 -12.58 21.54 18.62
CA ARG A 33 -12.09 22.58 17.72
C ARG A 33 -11.42 22.06 16.45
N ILE A 34 -10.79 20.89 16.50
CA ILE A 34 -10.23 20.26 15.30
C ILE A 34 -11.35 19.80 14.38
N SER A 35 -12.37 19.14 14.91
CA SER A 35 -13.51 18.69 14.11
C SER A 35 -14.25 19.82 13.40
N GLU A 36 -14.24 21.05 13.98
CA GLU A 36 -14.86 22.23 13.38
C GLU A 36 -14.01 22.90 12.30
N ARG A 37 -12.67 22.84 12.39
CA ARG A 37 -11.76 23.68 11.60
C ARG A 37 -10.91 22.96 10.58
N VAL A 38 -10.64 21.70 10.81
CA VAL A 38 -9.94 20.86 9.83
C VAL A 38 -11.03 20.24 8.95
N SER A 39 -11.08 20.63 7.68
CA SER A 39 -11.96 20.02 6.68
C SER A 39 -11.49 18.59 6.44
N LEU A 40 -11.88 17.70 7.33
CA LEU A 40 -11.63 16.27 7.19
C LEU A 40 -12.49 15.75 6.05
N ASP A 41 -11.89 14.98 5.15
CA ASP A 41 -12.63 14.16 4.23
C ASP A 41 -13.69 13.38 5.04
N PRO A 42 -15.01 13.50 4.71
CA PRO A 42 -16.07 12.79 5.42
C PRO A 42 -15.87 11.27 5.49
N ASN A 43 -15.01 10.72 4.63
CA ASN A 43 -14.64 9.31 4.61
C ASN A 43 -13.43 8.96 5.53
N ARG A 44 -12.77 9.95 6.13
CA ARG A 44 -11.76 9.72 7.16
C ARG A 44 -12.45 9.55 8.50
N VAL A 45 -12.50 8.31 8.97
CA VAL A 45 -12.87 8.01 10.37
C VAL A 45 -11.78 8.60 11.25
N PHE A 46 -12.13 9.60 12.04
CA PHE A 46 -11.23 10.13 13.07
C PHE A 46 -11.11 9.04 14.14
N PRO A 47 -9.94 8.41 14.33
CA PRO A 47 -9.76 7.44 15.41
C PRO A 47 -9.67 8.21 16.73
N THR A 48 -10.84 8.46 17.33
CA THR A 48 -10.98 9.21 18.57
C THR A 48 -10.25 8.54 19.74
N ASP A 49 -10.23 7.21 19.78
CA ASP A 49 -9.66 6.45 20.89
C ASP A 49 -8.13 6.59 20.97
N GLU A 50 -7.42 6.46 19.85
CA GLU A 50 -5.96 6.61 19.80
C GLU A 50 -5.49 8.04 20.11
N LEU A 51 -6.28 9.05 19.71
CA LEU A 51 -6.00 10.45 19.99
C LEU A 51 -6.19 10.80 21.47
N LEU A 52 -7.21 10.23 22.10
CA LEU A 52 -7.47 10.40 23.51
C LEU A 52 -6.32 9.85 24.38
N ASP A 53 -5.55 8.90 23.89
CA ASP A 53 -4.40 8.35 24.59
C ASP A 53 -3.12 9.22 24.46
N HIS A 54 -2.94 9.91 23.32
CA HIS A 54 -1.70 10.67 23.04
C HIS A 54 -1.73 12.10 23.54
N VAL A 55 -2.80 12.85 23.32
CA VAL A 55 -2.87 14.29 23.61
C VAL A 55 -2.77 14.60 25.12
N PRO A 56 -3.41 13.86 26.05
CA PRO A 56 -3.21 14.07 27.47
C PRO A 56 -1.76 13.92 27.90
N LEU A 57 -1.02 13.00 27.29
CA LEU A 57 0.40 12.77 27.59
C LEU A 57 1.29 13.92 27.06
N LEU A 58 0.93 14.51 25.92
CA LEU A 58 1.59 15.73 25.42
C LEU A 58 1.36 16.90 26.38
N ILE A 59 0.13 17.09 26.88
CA ILE A 59 -0.18 18.15 27.85
C ILE A 59 0.62 17.94 29.15
N VAL A 60 0.75 16.70 29.64
CA VAL A 60 1.59 16.39 30.80
C VAL A 60 3.08 16.70 30.51
N GLY A 61 3.57 16.40 29.32
CA GLY A 61 4.92 16.74 28.90
C GLY A 61 5.17 18.26 28.81
N ILE A 62 4.18 19.00 28.30
CA ILE A 62 4.21 20.48 28.29
C ILE A 62 4.25 21.03 29.73
N ALA A 63 3.42 20.49 30.61
CA ALA A 63 3.40 20.88 32.03
C ALA A 63 4.76 20.61 32.72
N ALA A 64 5.38 19.45 32.44
CA ALA A 64 6.70 19.14 32.97
C ALA A 64 7.78 20.10 32.45
N TYR A 65 7.74 20.48 31.18
CA TYR A 65 8.66 21.45 30.61
C TYR A 65 8.40 22.89 31.13
N LEU A 66 7.15 23.23 31.39
CA LEU A 66 6.80 24.51 32.00
C LEU A 66 7.43 24.66 33.38
N GLU A 67 7.37 23.61 34.19
CA GLU A 67 7.93 23.56 35.55
C GLU A 67 9.47 23.54 35.52
N ASN A 68 10.04 22.67 34.73
CA ASN A 68 11.49 22.46 34.65
C ASN A 68 11.98 22.51 33.19
N PRO A 69 12.18 23.71 32.61
CA PRO A 69 12.65 23.85 31.25
C PRO A 69 14.10 23.35 31.12
N SER A 70 14.32 22.41 30.22
CA SER A 70 15.66 21.95 29.86
C SER A 70 16.29 22.89 28.82
N ALA A 71 17.59 23.16 28.97
CA ALA A 71 18.35 23.91 27.99
C ALA A 71 18.56 23.13 26.69
N GLU A 72 18.61 21.80 26.77
CA GLU A 72 18.78 20.89 25.63
C GLU A 72 17.56 19.98 25.52
N ILE A 73 17.08 19.83 24.29
CA ILE A 73 16.00 18.91 23.95
C ILE A 73 16.64 17.61 23.48
N THR A 74 16.46 16.55 24.26
CA THR A 74 16.98 15.22 23.93
C THR A 74 15.85 14.28 23.51
N VAL A 75 16.18 13.30 22.68
CA VAL A 75 15.25 12.28 22.19
C VAL A 75 14.65 11.46 23.33
N ASP A 76 15.36 11.38 24.47
CA ASP A 76 14.94 10.64 25.65
C ASP A 76 13.85 11.34 26.48
N MET A 77 13.51 12.57 26.13
CA MET A 77 12.41 13.26 26.81
C MET A 77 11.05 12.62 26.48
N PRO A 78 10.23 12.29 27.47
CA PRO A 78 8.94 11.63 27.23
C PRO A 78 8.02 12.40 26.27
N VAL A 79 8.06 13.72 26.30
CA VAL A 79 7.30 14.57 25.40
C VAL A 79 7.75 14.46 23.94
N VAL A 80 9.05 14.29 23.72
CA VAL A 80 9.61 14.10 22.37
C VAL A 80 9.19 12.74 21.80
N GLY A 81 9.27 11.67 22.61
CA GLY A 81 8.79 10.34 22.21
C GLY A 81 7.32 10.36 21.82
N LYS A 82 6.46 11.02 22.60
CA LYS A 82 5.03 11.13 22.29
C LYS A 82 4.75 12.00 21.05
N ALA A 83 5.53 13.04 20.82
CA ALA A 83 5.43 13.85 19.60
C ALA A 83 5.83 13.03 18.34
N MET A 84 6.83 12.15 18.45
CA MET A 84 7.20 11.24 17.36
C MET A 84 6.10 10.20 17.08
N GLU A 85 5.51 9.60 18.11
CA GLU A 85 4.39 8.68 17.98
C GLU A 85 3.21 9.36 17.26
N LEU A 86 2.88 10.60 17.67
CA LEU A 86 1.85 11.40 16.99
C LEU A 86 2.17 11.64 15.52
N GLY A 87 3.43 11.97 15.19
CA GLY A 87 3.88 12.15 13.80
C GLY A 87 3.71 10.89 12.95
N ALA A 88 4.04 9.71 13.52
CA ALA A 88 3.83 8.44 12.86
C ALA A 88 2.33 8.12 12.66
N LEU A 89 1.51 8.38 13.66
CA LEU A 89 0.06 8.19 13.58
C LEU A 89 -0.56 9.07 12.49
N ARG A 90 -0.17 10.36 12.41
CA ARG A 90 -0.67 11.28 11.38
C ARG A 90 -0.23 10.88 9.97
N HIS A 91 1.00 10.38 9.83
CA HIS A 91 1.45 9.82 8.56
C HIS A 91 0.59 8.64 8.13
N ALA A 92 0.34 7.67 9.02
CA ALA A 92 -0.50 6.50 8.75
C ALA A 92 -1.96 6.88 8.40
N GLN A 93 -2.48 7.95 8.99
CA GLN A 93 -3.81 8.49 8.72
C GLN A 93 -3.89 9.33 7.43
N GLY A 94 -2.76 9.58 6.75
CA GLY A 94 -2.69 10.34 5.51
C GLY A 94 -2.95 11.85 5.70
N PHE A 95 -2.59 12.40 6.85
CA PHE A 95 -2.60 13.85 7.09
C PHE A 95 -1.58 14.53 6.21
N ASP A 96 -1.80 15.81 5.91
CA ASP A 96 -0.79 16.67 5.32
C ASP A 96 -0.07 17.53 6.38
N VAL A 97 1.00 18.20 5.96
CA VAL A 97 1.80 19.06 6.87
C VAL A 97 0.98 20.22 7.39
N TYR A 98 0.07 20.77 6.58
CA TYR A 98 -0.77 21.90 6.99
C TYR A 98 -1.74 21.49 8.10
N GLU A 99 -2.36 20.33 7.99
CA GLU A 99 -3.26 19.77 9.00
C GLU A 99 -2.51 19.58 10.33
N ILE A 100 -1.28 19.03 10.31
CA ILE A 100 -0.43 18.88 11.51
C ILE A 100 -0.11 20.22 12.14
N LEU A 101 0.28 21.22 11.35
CA LEU A 101 0.59 22.55 11.87
C LEU A 101 -0.64 23.21 12.52
N LYS A 102 -1.82 23.04 11.91
CA LYS A 102 -3.09 23.54 12.46
C LYS A 102 -3.49 22.88 13.77
N GLU A 103 -3.27 21.57 13.92
CA GLU A 103 -3.49 20.88 15.18
C GLU A 103 -2.69 21.48 16.33
N HIS A 104 -1.41 21.75 16.10
CA HIS A 104 -0.54 22.33 17.13
C HIS A 104 -0.86 23.81 17.41
N GLU A 105 -1.25 24.59 16.39
CA GLU A 105 -1.73 25.96 16.56
C GLU A 105 -2.97 26.00 17.45
N ILE A 106 -3.93 25.09 17.23
CA ILE A 106 -5.16 24.98 18.01
C ILE A 106 -4.83 24.58 19.45
N LEU A 107 -3.97 23.56 19.63
CA LEU A 107 -3.54 23.10 20.96
C LEU A 107 -2.87 24.24 21.73
N GLY A 108 -1.89 24.90 21.12
CA GLY A 108 -1.19 26.04 21.72
C GLY A 108 -2.13 27.15 22.14
N GLY A 109 -3.08 27.51 21.28
CA GLY A 109 -4.09 28.54 21.56
C GLY A 109 -5.01 28.19 22.75
N ILE A 110 -5.41 26.90 22.86
CA ILE A 110 -6.23 26.42 23.98
C ILE A 110 -5.45 26.47 25.28
N LEU A 111 -4.21 25.95 25.27
CA LEU A 111 -3.35 25.96 26.46
C LEU A 111 -3.03 27.39 26.94
N PHE A 112 -2.72 28.28 26.01
CA PHE A 112 -2.45 29.67 26.33
C PHE A 112 -3.67 30.37 26.94
N SER A 113 -4.85 30.16 26.34
CA SER A 113 -6.11 30.73 26.87
C SER A 113 -6.45 30.17 28.25
N TYR A 114 -6.21 28.88 28.47
CA TYR A 114 -6.43 28.25 29.76
C TYR A 114 -5.49 28.81 30.84
N LEU A 115 -4.19 28.92 30.55
CA LEU A 115 -3.22 29.45 31.50
C LEU A 115 -3.49 30.94 31.85
N ALA A 116 -3.94 31.75 30.87
CA ALA A 116 -4.35 33.12 31.13
C ALA A 116 -5.53 33.20 32.11
N GLN A 117 -6.55 32.33 31.94
CA GLN A 117 -7.70 32.27 32.85
C GLN A 117 -7.30 31.77 34.25
N VAL A 118 -6.41 30.79 34.33
CA VAL A 118 -5.95 30.25 35.63
C VAL A 118 -5.09 31.28 36.37
N ALA A 119 -4.23 32.02 35.67
CA ALA A 119 -3.36 33.04 36.27
C ALA A 119 -4.16 34.10 37.07
N ASP A 120 -5.35 34.45 36.60
CA ASP A 120 -6.24 35.38 37.30
C ASP A 120 -6.88 34.78 38.56
N THR A 121 -6.85 33.48 38.74
CA THR A 121 -7.47 32.76 39.86
C THR A 121 -6.46 32.23 40.90
N LEU A 122 -5.16 32.43 40.65
CA LEU A 122 -4.12 32.04 41.60
C LEU A 122 -4.06 33.09 42.75
N GLU A 123 -3.98 32.60 43.97
CA GLU A 123 -3.82 33.42 45.16
C GLU A 123 -2.40 33.97 45.37
N GLU A 124 -1.44 33.49 44.54
CA GLU A 124 -0.03 33.86 44.63
C GLU A 124 0.22 35.20 43.92
N ASP A 125 0.82 36.16 44.66
CA ASP A 125 1.33 37.37 44.05
C ASP A 125 2.43 37.05 43.07
N CYS A 126 2.20 37.26 41.78
CA CYS A 126 3.20 37.01 40.74
C CYS A 126 3.63 38.32 40.04
N ALA A 127 4.92 38.43 39.74
CA ALA A 127 5.43 39.52 38.92
C ALA A 127 5.01 39.33 37.45
N LYS A 128 4.74 40.42 36.73
CA LYS A 128 4.42 40.37 35.28
C LYS A 128 5.52 39.68 34.47
N SER A 129 6.78 39.75 34.91
CA SER A 129 7.92 39.07 34.30
C SER A 129 7.81 37.55 34.45
N GLU A 130 7.31 37.03 35.55
CA GLU A 130 7.13 35.57 35.77
C GLU A 130 6.04 35.02 34.86
N LEU A 131 4.93 35.76 34.70
CA LEU A 131 3.88 35.40 33.77
C LEU A 131 4.39 35.33 32.33
N LEU A 132 5.20 36.31 31.90
CA LEU A 132 5.83 36.32 30.60
C LEU A 132 6.80 35.10 30.42
N THR A 133 7.57 34.78 31.45
CA THR A 133 8.46 33.62 31.46
C THR A 133 7.66 32.32 31.30
N CYS A 134 6.56 32.13 32.00
CA CYS A 134 5.66 31.00 31.82
C CYS A 134 5.08 30.92 30.41
N GLY A 135 4.67 32.06 29.85
CA GLY A 135 4.21 32.14 28.45
C GLY A 135 5.27 31.75 27.45
N GLN A 136 6.54 32.18 27.65
CA GLN A 136 7.66 31.77 26.79
C GLN A 136 7.97 30.28 26.91
N ARG A 137 7.94 29.71 28.11
CA ARG A 137 8.12 28.28 28.33
C ARG A 137 7.02 27.46 27.65
N LEU A 138 5.77 27.87 27.79
CA LEU A 138 4.65 27.21 27.10
C LEU A 138 4.83 27.27 25.57
N PHE A 139 5.10 28.45 25.04
CA PHE A 139 5.35 28.63 23.61
C PHE A 139 6.49 27.71 23.12
N ARG A 140 7.59 27.68 23.87
CA ARG A 140 8.73 26.81 23.53
C ARG A 140 8.37 25.32 23.56
N ALA A 141 7.62 24.86 24.58
CA ALA A 141 7.17 23.48 24.69
C ALA A 141 6.28 23.08 23.49
N VAL A 142 5.32 23.91 23.12
CA VAL A 142 4.45 23.65 21.95
C VAL A 142 5.27 23.62 20.66
N THR A 143 6.24 24.54 20.50
CA THR A 143 7.14 24.58 19.35
C THR A 143 7.97 23.31 19.23
N ILE A 144 8.52 22.80 20.35
CA ILE A 144 9.28 21.54 20.39
C ILE A 144 8.44 20.38 19.87
N ILE A 145 7.21 20.27 20.38
CA ILE A 145 6.29 19.21 19.96
C ILE A 145 5.97 19.33 18.47
N GLN A 146 5.65 20.54 18.00
CA GLN A 146 5.36 20.80 16.60
C GLN A 146 6.54 20.46 15.69
N GLU A 147 7.75 20.92 16.02
CA GLU A 147 8.97 20.63 15.27
C GLU A 147 9.25 19.12 15.22
N THR A 148 9.13 18.44 16.36
CA THR A 148 9.38 17.00 16.46
C THR A 148 8.36 16.19 15.66
N THR A 149 7.06 16.48 15.85
CA THR A 149 5.97 15.79 15.13
C THR A 149 6.13 15.97 13.63
N THR A 150 6.34 17.22 13.18
CA THR A 150 6.47 17.53 11.75
C THR A 150 7.72 16.90 11.14
N THR A 151 8.86 16.98 11.85
CA THR A 151 10.11 16.38 11.36
C THR A 151 10.01 14.87 11.24
N HIS A 152 9.40 14.21 12.22
CA HIS A 152 9.19 12.76 12.18
C HIS A 152 8.24 12.34 11.05
N PHE A 153 7.13 13.05 10.88
CA PHE A 153 6.19 12.89 9.78
C PHE A 153 6.88 13.01 8.41
N LEU A 154 7.65 14.08 8.20
CA LEU A 154 8.39 14.30 6.94
C LEU A 154 9.44 13.23 6.68
N ARG A 155 10.09 12.72 7.73
CA ARG A 155 11.05 11.62 7.60
C ARG A 155 10.36 10.36 7.08
N LEU A 156 9.21 9.96 7.66
CA LEU A 156 8.43 8.80 7.23
C LEU A 156 7.94 8.95 5.79
N ALA A 157 7.37 10.10 5.46
CA ALA A 157 6.93 10.41 4.09
C ALA A 157 8.10 10.35 3.08
N GLY A 158 9.27 10.86 3.46
CA GLY A 158 10.48 10.80 2.64
C GLY A 158 11.04 9.38 2.48
N GLU A 159 10.89 8.52 3.50
CA GLU A 159 11.27 7.10 3.43
C GLU A 159 10.37 6.35 2.44
N GLU A 160 9.06 6.57 2.49
CA GLU A 160 8.10 5.98 1.55
C GLU A 160 8.39 6.38 0.10
N VAL A 161 8.66 7.67 -0.14
CA VAL A 161 9.04 8.16 -1.48
C VAL A 161 10.33 7.50 -1.97
N ARG A 162 11.36 7.40 -1.12
CA ARG A 162 12.63 6.75 -1.48
C ARG A 162 12.44 5.28 -1.82
N GLU A 163 11.69 4.54 -1.01
CA GLU A 163 11.39 3.14 -1.29
C GLU A 163 10.66 2.97 -2.62
N ARG A 164 9.71 3.87 -2.92
CA ARG A 164 9.00 3.87 -4.19
C ARG A 164 9.93 4.16 -5.37
N GLU A 165 10.83 5.15 -5.22
CA GLU A 165 11.83 5.45 -6.25
C GLU A 165 12.81 4.30 -6.47
N GLU A 166 13.29 3.64 -5.42
CA GLU A 166 14.19 2.49 -5.54
C GLU A 166 13.51 1.32 -6.24
N ARG A 167 12.23 1.06 -5.92
CA ARG A 167 11.41 0.05 -6.62
C ARG A 167 11.29 0.38 -8.12
N ILE A 168 11.03 1.64 -8.47
CA ILE A 168 10.94 2.09 -9.86
C ILE A 168 12.30 1.97 -10.56
N ARG A 169 13.39 2.38 -9.93
CA ARG A 169 14.77 2.27 -10.50
C ARG A 169 15.16 0.81 -10.74
N THR A 170 14.89 -0.07 -9.80
CA THR A 170 15.16 -1.51 -9.91
C THR A 170 14.35 -2.10 -11.04
N PHE A 171 13.06 -1.78 -11.13
CA PHE A 171 12.17 -2.19 -12.21
C PHE A 171 12.71 -1.73 -13.57
N ASN A 172 13.04 -0.43 -13.72
CA ASN A 172 13.54 0.12 -14.99
C ASN A 172 14.86 -0.53 -15.43
N ARG A 173 15.77 -0.82 -14.48
CA ARG A 173 17.03 -1.51 -14.77
C ARG A 173 16.81 -2.91 -15.29
N ALA A 174 15.94 -3.69 -14.63
CA ALA A 174 15.66 -5.06 -15.01
C ALA A 174 14.92 -5.14 -16.35
N VAL A 175 13.94 -4.27 -16.60
CA VAL A 175 13.26 -4.13 -17.90
C VAL A 175 14.25 -3.78 -19.01
N SER A 176 15.12 -2.81 -18.78
CA SER A 176 16.11 -2.39 -19.78
C SER A 176 17.08 -3.52 -20.13
N HIS A 177 17.48 -4.31 -19.11
CA HIS A 177 18.36 -5.47 -19.33
C HIS A 177 17.67 -6.56 -20.15
N GLU A 178 16.42 -6.88 -19.81
CA GLU A 178 15.63 -7.90 -20.53
C GLU A 178 15.38 -7.51 -22.00
N ILE A 179 14.99 -6.22 -22.23
CA ILE A 179 14.79 -5.71 -23.58
C ILE A 179 16.09 -5.75 -24.39
N LYS A 180 17.22 -5.30 -23.81
CA LYS A 180 18.53 -5.34 -24.48
C LYS A 180 18.95 -6.77 -24.87
N ASN A 181 18.75 -7.74 -23.99
CA ASN A 181 19.09 -9.14 -24.26
C ASN A 181 18.27 -9.69 -25.41
N ARG A 182 16.95 -9.41 -25.44
CA ARG A 182 16.08 -9.89 -26.54
C ARG A 182 16.36 -9.21 -27.87
N ILE A 183 16.65 -7.88 -27.85
CA ILE A 183 17.11 -7.17 -29.05
C ILE A 183 18.41 -7.79 -29.54
N GLY A 184 19.39 -8.05 -28.67
CA GLY A 184 20.65 -8.68 -29.04
C GLY A 184 20.46 -10.05 -29.70
N THR A 185 19.54 -10.88 -29.15
CA THR A 185 19.21 -12.18 -29.74
C THR A 185 18.53 -12.05 -31.11
N ILE A 186 17.62 -11.06 -31.27
CA ILE A 186 16.98 -10.78 -32.57
C ILE A 186 18.00 -10.35 -33.59
N LEU A 187 18.88 -9.41 -33.24
CA LEU A 187 19.93 -8.90 -34.12
C LEU A 187 20.87 -10.03 -34.51
N GLY A 188 21.42 -10.81 -33.56
CA GLY A 188 22.32 -11.92 -33.87
C GLY A 188 21.67 -12.98 -34.77
N ALA A 189 20.40 -13.30 -34.55
CA ALA A 189 19.67 -14.23 -35.44
C ALA A 189 19.42 -13.63 -36.83
N SER A 190 19.20 -12.32 -36.93
CA SER A 190 19.02 -11.60 -38.19
C SER A 190 20.34 -11.50 -38.95
N ASP A 191 21.45 -11.24 -38.26
CA ASP A 191 22.81 -11.22 -38.88
C ASP A 191 23.15 -12.57 -39.47
N MET A 192 22.89 -13.68 -38.73
CA MET A 192 23.09 -15.04 -39.26
C MET A 192 22.26 -15.32 -40.49
N LEU A 193 21.02 -14.84 -40.57
CA LEU A 193 20.18 -14.97 -41.78
C LEU A 193 20.71 -14.15 -42.97
N HIS A 194 21.33 -12.99 -42.66
CA HIS A 194 21.90 -12.09 -43.68
C HIS A 194 23.22 -12.60 -44.19
N ASP A 195 24.14 -13.02 -43.32
CA ASP A 195 25.52 -13.39 -43.65
C ASP A 195 25.62 -14.79 -44.31
N PHE A 196 24.62 -15.63 -44.05
CA PHE A 196 24.56 -17.01 -44.58
C PHE A 196 23.29 -17.24 -45.40
N PRO A 197 23.15 -16.63 -46.60
CA PRO A 197 21.93 -16.73 -47.43
C PRO A 197 21.67 -18.15 -47.93
N ASP A 198 22.72 -18.98 -48.10
CA ASP A 198 22.65 -20.36 -48.60
C ASP A 198 22.48 -21.39 -47.49
N MET A 199 22.20 -21.01 -46.24
CA MET A 199 21.99 -21.98 -45.14
C MET A 199 20.82 -22.94 -45.42
N PRO A 200 20.86 -24.17 -44.89
CA PRO A 200 19.78 -25.16 -45.04
C PRO A 200 18.43 -24.60 -44.56
N ALA A 201 17.36 -24.97 -45.28
CA ALA A 201 16.00 -24.44 -44.99
C ALA A 201 15.57 -24.68 -43.51
N ALA A 202 15.97 -25.80 -42.92
CA ALA A 202 15.69 -26.11 -41.53
C ALA A 202 16.39 -25.16 -40.54
N GLU A 203 17.64 -24.79 -40.83
CA GLU A 203 18.38 -23.81 -39.99
C GLU A 203 17.80 -22.42 -40.16
N ARG A 204 17.47 -22.00 -41.36
CA ARG A 204 16.80 -20.74 -41.66
C ARG A 204 15.48 -20.62 -40.88
N ALA A 205 14.65 -21.67 -40.92
CA ALA A 205 13.41 -21.72 -40.17
C ALA A 205 13.63 -21.56 -38.66
N ARG A 206 14.70 -22.13 -38.11
CA ARG A 206 15.08 -22.02 -36.71
C ARG A 206 15.45 -20.58 -36.32
N PHE A 207 16.25 -19.87 -37.13
CA PHE A 207 16.60 -18.46 -36.86
C PHE A 207 15.39 -17.55 -37.00
N VAL A 208 14.54 -17.75 -38.00
CA VAL A 208 13.27 -16.99 -38.14
C VAL A 208 12.38 -17.19 -36.90
N ASP A 209 12.33 -18.44 -36.36
CA ASP A 209 11.56 -18.74 -35.16
C ASP A 209 12.14 -18.07 -33.91
N ILE A 210 13.47 -17.98 -33.77
CA ILE A 210 14.14 -17.23 -32.71
C ILE A 210 13.74 -15.73 -32.76
N VAL A 211 13.79 -15.10 -33.92
CA VAL A 211 13.40 -13.71 -34.11
C VAL A 211 11.94 -13.52 -33.71
N ARG A 212 11.04 -14.35 -34.22
CA ARG A 212 9.59 -14.27 -33.97
C ARG A 212 9.26 -14.44 -32.49
N ARG A 213 9.87 -15.42 -31.79
CA ARG A 213 9.65 -15.66 -30.35
C ARG A 213 10.10 -14.46 -29.52
N ASN A 214 11.32 -13.97 -29.75
CA ASN A 214 11.84 -12.82 -28.97
C ASN A 214 11.04 -11.55 -29.23
N ALA A 215 10.60 -11.28 -30.47
CA ALA A 215 9.73 -10.13 -30.78
C ALA A 215 8.38 -10.22 -30.05
N ARG A 216 7.72 -11.37 -30.03
CA ARG A 216 6.46 -11.59 -29.29
C ARG A 216 6.65 -11.41 -27.78
N SER A 217 7.75 -11.93 -27.23
CA SER A 217 8.06 -11.79 -25.83
C SER A 217 8.32 -10.33 -25.43
N MET A 218 8.98 -9.54 -26.29
CA MET A 218 9.14 -8.10 -26.08
C MET A 218 7.78 -7.37 -26.11
N GLN A 219 6.91 -7.72 -27.06
CA GLN A 219 5.56 -7.13 -27.13
C GLN A 219 4.78 -7.39 -25.82
N SER A 220 4.82 -8.61 -25.30
CA SER A 220 4.21 -8.95 -24.00
C SER A 220 4.83 -8.16 -22.84
N ALA A 221 6.16 -8.03 -22.81
CA ALA A 221 6.84 -7.27 -21.76
C ALA A 221 6.42 -5.78 -21.80
N VAL A 222 6.38 -5.16 -22.98
CA VAL A 222 5.93 -3.77 -23.14
C VAL A 222 4.47 -3.60 -22.74
N THR A 223 3.60 -4.51 -23.13
CA THR A 223 2.18 -4.48 -22.73
C THR A 223 2.03 -4.55 -21.20
N ASN A 224 2.78 -5.43 -20.55
CA ASN A 224 2.78 -5.56 -19.09
C ASN A 224 3.32 -4.29 -18.39
N ILE A 225 4.37 -3.66 -18.93
CA ILE A 225 4.93 -2.40 -18.41
C ILE A 225 3.90 -1.26 -18.51
N LEU A 226 3.22 -1.16 -19.65
CA LEU A 226 2.18 -0.15 -19.85
C LEU A 226 0.98 -0.38 -18.93
N ALA A 227 0.63 -1.63 -18.62
CA ALA A 227 -0.41 -1.95 -17.66
C ALA A 227 -0.05 -1.50 -16.24
N VAL A 228 1.20 -1.68 -15.81
CA VAL A 228 1.69 -1.19 -14.50
C VAL A 228 1.75 0.34 -14.43
N GLY A 229 2.13 1.02 -15.54
CA GLY A 229 2.24 2.49 -15.60
C GLY A 229 0.88 3.23 -15.66
N ARG A 230 -0.20 2.52 -16.00
CA ARG A 230 -1.55 3.10 -16.13
C ARG A 230 -2.38 3.11 -14.85
N SER A 231 -1.81 2.81 -13.71
CA SER A 231 -2.48 2.74 -12.39
C SER A 231 -3.02 4.11 -11.90
N GLY A 232 -3.84 4.80 -12.65
CA GLY A 232 -4.45 6.01 -12.13
C GLY A 232 -5.45 6.74 -13.01
N ALA A 233 -5.53 6.51 -14.30
CA ALA A 233 -6.30 7.40 -15.18
C ALA A 233 -7.10 6.72 -16.31
N ASP A 234 -7.21 5.40 -16.35
CA ASP A 234 -7.86 4.75 -17.50
C ASP A 234 -9.35 4.49 -17.24
N ILE A 235 -10.20 5.01 -18.12
CA ILE A 235 -11.67 4.82 -18.13
C ILE A 235 -12.05 3.32 -18.06
N ARG A 236 -11.20 2.42 -18.60
CA ARG A 236 -11.39 0.96 -18.51
C ARG A 236 -11.23 0.41 -17.08
N GLN A 237 -10.46 1.04 -16.20
CA GLN A 237 -10.36 0.60 -14.78
C GLN A 237 -11.65 0.92 -14.00
N GLN A 238 -12.41 1.92 -14.44
CA GLN A 238 -13.71 2.26 -13.87
C GLN A 238 -14.86 1.42 -14.46
N GLN A 239 -14.63 0.75 -15.60
CA GLN A 239 -15.67 -0.09 -16.21
C GLN A 239 -15.85 -1.38 -15.39
N ARG A 240 -17.05 -1.55 -14.86
CA ARG A 240 -17.46 -2.78 -14.16
C ARG A 240 -18.19 -3.68 -15.13
N ILE A 241 -17.84 -4.95 -15.08
CA ILE A 241 -18.48 -6.02 -15.86
C ILE A 241 -18.75 -7.22 -14.96
N SER A 242 -19.62 -8.12 -15.38
CA SER A 242 -19.80 -9.37 -14.63
C SER A 242 -18.52 -10.21 -14.63
N LEU A 243 -18.24 -10.89 -13.52
CA LEU A 243 -17.08 -11.80 -13.40
C LEU A 243 -17.07 -12.83 -14.54
N ARG A 244 -18.23 -13.34 -14.94
CA ARG A 244 -18.37 -14.27 -16.06
C ARG A 244 -17.90 -13.66 -17.39
N ALA A 245 -18.22 -12.40 -17.64
CA ALA A 245 -17.76 -11.70 -18.84
C ALA A 245 -16.25 -11.50 -18.83
N ALA A 246 -15.66 -11.10 -17.69
CA ALA A 246 -14.22 -10.96 -17.54
C ALA A 246 -13.48 -12.29 -17.75
N ALA A 247 -13.97 -13.39 -17.15
CA ALA A 247 -13.39 -14.72 -17.32
C ALA A 247 -13.49 -15.19 -18.78
N GLY A 248 -14.61 -14.98 -19.43
CA GLY A 248 -14.80 -15.31 -20.85
C GLY A 248 -13.85 -14.54 -21.76
N GLU A 249 -13.61 -13.25 -21.48
CA GLU A 249 -12.67 -12.44 -22.24
C GLU A 249 -11.22 -12.90 -22.05
N ALA A 250 -10.80 -13.17 -20.80
CA ALA A 250 -9.46 -13.68 -20.51
C ALA A 250 -9.20 -15.02 -21.22
N VAL A 251 -10.17 -15.94 -21.17
CA VAL A 251 -10.06 -17.24 -21.91
C VAL A 251 -9.97 -17.00 -23.42
N ARG A 252 -10.74 -16.06 -23.97
CA ARG A 252 -10.69 -15.72 -25.40
C ARG A 252 -9.30 -15.22 -25.83
N GLN A 253 -8.65 -14.39 -24.98
CA GLN A 253 -7.33 -13.85 -25.29
C GLN A 253 -6.24 -14.89 -25.36
N VAL A 254 -6.33 -15.98 -24.59
CA VAL A 254 -5.31 -17.05 -24.56
C VAL A 254 -5.69 -18.31 -25.34
N ARG A 255 -6.85 -18.31 -26.00
CA ARG A 255 -7.42 -19.51 -26.67
C ARG A 255 -6.49 -20.08 -27.76
N GLU A 256 -5.87 -19.26 -28.56
CA GLU A 256 -4.96 -19.71 -29.61
C GLU A 256 -3.73 -20.42 -29.01
N ALA A 257 -3.15 -19.84 -27.95
CA ALA A 257 -2.02 -20.44 -27.25
C ALA A 257 -2.40 -21.75 -26.56
N ALA A 258 -3.59 -21.83 -25.96
CA ALA A 258 -4.11 -23.04 -25.35
C ALA A 258 -4.32 -24.17 -26.38
N GLY A 259 -4.87 -23.85 -27.55
CA GLY A 259 -5.03 -24.80 -28.64
C GLY A 259 -3.70 -25.32 -29.15
N ALA A 260 -2.68 -24.45 -29.28
CA ALA A 260 -1.34 -24.86 -29.72
C ALA A 260 -0.63 -25.73 -28.68
N ALA A 261 -0.92 -25.56 -27.37
CA ALA A 261 -0.37 -26.39 -26.27
C ALA A 261 -1.24 -27.58 -25.90
N ASN A 262 -2.39 -27.77 -26.54
CA ASN A 262 -3.36 -28.82 -26.28
C ASN A 262 -3.90 -28.76 -24.82
N VAL A 263 -4.20 -27.54 -24.33
CA VAL A 263 -4.72 -27.28 -22.98
C VAL A 263 -6.22 -26.91 -23.07
N ASP A 264 -7.06 -27.66 -22.36
CA ASP A 264 -8.50 -27.35 -22.23
C ASP A 264 -8.74 -26.26 -21.19
N LEU A 265 -9.34 -25.15 -21.63
CA LEU A 265 -9.65 -24.02 -20.75
C LEU A 265 -11.11 -24.07 -20.33
N ARG A 266 -11.34 -24.14 -19.02
CA ARG A 266 -12.67 -24.28 -18.42
C ARG A 266 -13.01 -23.04 -17.59
N VAL A 267 -14.27 -22.64 -17.64
CA VAL A 267 -14.85 -21.62 -16.74
C VAL A 267 -15.99 -22.28 -16.01
N SER A 268 -15.91 -22.32 -14.69
CA SER A 268 -16.97 -22.94 -13.87
C SER A 268 -18.34 -22.35 -14.19
N PRO A 269 -19.39 -23.19 -14.35
CA PRO A 269 -20.75 -22.72 -14.47
C PRO A 269 -21.26 -22.04 -13.20
N ASP A 270 -20.63 -22.30 -12.05
CA ASP A 270 -21.05 -21.83 -10.72
C ASP A 270 -20.33 -20.54 -10.30
N LEU A 271 -19.82 -19.74 -11.26
CA LEU A 271 -19.24 -18.42 -10.92
C LEU A 271 -20.27 -17.52 -10.26
N PRO A 272 -19.96 -16.88 -9.12
CA PRO A 272 -20.83 -15.93 -8.46
C PRO A 272 -21.23 -14.79 -9.39
N ASP A 273 -22.46 -14.30 -9.23
CA ASP A 273 -22.93 -13.10 -9.91
C ASP A 273 -22.34 -11.87 -9.18
N ALA A 274 -21.17 -11.43 -9.64
CA ALA A 274 -20.41 -10.32 -9.07
C ALA A 274 -19.93 -9.38 -10.18
N GLU A 275 -20.02 -8.09 -9.91
CA GLU A 275 -19.41 -7.07 -10.76
C GLU A 275 -17.98 -6.79 -10.33
N VAL A 276 -17.06 -6.79 -11.29
CA VAL A 276 -15.62 -6.63 -11.07
C VAL A 276 -15.02 -5.57 -11.99
N SER A 277 -13.82 -5.09 -11.66
CA SER A 277 -13.04 -4.23 -12.56
C SER A 277 -12.63 -5.02 -13.80
N ALA A 278 -13.11 -4.63 -14.97
CA ALA A 278 -12.84 -5.31 -16.24
C ALA A 278 -11.34 -5.48 -16.46
N ALA A 279 -10.59 -4.38 -16.54
CA ALA A 279 -9.17 -4.40 -16.86
C ALA A 279 -8.31 -5.14 -15.80
N GLY A 280 -8.61 -4.96 -14.50
CA GLY A 280 -7.85 -5.57 -13.42
C GLY A 280 -8.04 -7.09 -13.38
N VAL A 281 -9.27 -7.57 -13.47
CA VAL A 281 -9.57 -9.01 -13.40
C VAL A 281 -9.13 -9.73 -14.69
N GLU A 282 -9.36 -9.14 -15.86
CA GLU A 282 -8.88 -9.69 -17.13
C GLU A 282 -7.35 -9.82 -17.13
N LEU A 283 -6.62 -8.82 -16.65
CA LEU A 283 -5.16 -8.85 -16.52
C LEU A 283 -4.69 -9.98 -15.60
N CYS A 284 -5.30 -10.13 -14.42
CA CYS A 284 -4.96 -11.19 -13.47
C CYS A 284 -5.22 -12.58 -14.06
N LEU A 285 -6.43 -12.79 -14.61
CA LEU A 285 -6.82 -14.07 -15.21
C LEU A 285 -5.96 -14.42 -16.43
N THR A 286 -5.67 -13.48 -17.32
CA THR A 286 -4.83 -13.71 -18.50
C THR A 286 -3.41 -14.13 -18.09
N ASN A 287 -2.84 -13.52 -17.04
CA ASN A 287 -1.54 -13.93 -16.51
C ASN A 287 -1.57 -15.35 -15.93
N TYR A 288 -2.58 -15.70 -15.15
CA TYR A 288 -2.69 -17.04 -14.57
C TYR A 288 -2.95 -18.13 -15.63
N LEU A 289 -3.87 -17.88 -16.56
CA LEU A 289 -4.17 -18.79 -17.66
C LEU A 289 -2.96 -18.96 -18.59
N SER A 290 -2.23 -17.88 -18.90
CA SER A 290 -0.99 -17.95 -19.67
C SER A 290 0.07 -18.81 -18.96
N ASN A 291 0.19 -18.70 -17.63
CA ASN A 291 1.08 -19.56 -16.85
C ASN A 291 0.62 -21.03 -16.88
N ALA A 292 -0.67 -21.31 -16.70
CA ALA A 292 -1.22 -22.67 -16.79
C ALA A 292 -0.94 -23.34 -18.14
N ILE A 293 -1.09 -22.60 -19.24
CA ILE A 293 -0.76 -23.08 -20.60
C ILE A 293 0.74 -23.35 -20.73
N LYS A 294 1.56 -22.46 -20.22
CA LYS A 294 3.01 -22.46 -20.36
C LYS A 294 3.69 -23.57 -19.55
N TYR A 295 3.16 -23.86 -18.36
CA TYR A 295 3.66 -24.89 -17.44
C TYR A 295 2.81 -26.16 -17.48
N ALA A 296 2.03 -26.36 -18.54
CA ALA A 296 1.30 -27.59 -18.75
C ALA A 296 2.27 -28.80 -18.87
N ASP A 297 1.93 -29.93 -18.23
CA ASP A 297 2.74 -31.11 -18.27
C ASP A 297 2.61 -31.82 -19.66
N SER A 298 3.70 -31.82 -20.41
CA SER A 298 3.75 -32.45 -21.73
C SER A 298 3.58 -33.97 -21.70
N SER A 299 3.80 -34.61 -20.54
CA SER A 299 3.63 -36.06 -20.35
C SER A 299 2.17 -36.44 -20.04
N SER A 300 1.34 -35.49 -19.64
CA SER A 300 -0.07 -35.75 -19.34
C SER A 300 -0.91 -35.89 -20.61
N SER A 301 -1.79 -36.87 -20.65
CA SER A 301 -2.75 -37.10 -21.74
C SER A 301 -3.86 -36.05 -21.75
N GLU A 302 -4.23 -35.52 -20.59
CA GLU A 302 -5.21 -34.48 -20.44
C GLU A 302 -4.54 -33.25 -19.76
N ARG A 303 -4.62 -32.09 -20.40
CA ARG A 303 -4.09 -30.83 -19.89
C ARG A 303 -5.25 -29.87 -19.79
N TRP A 304 -5.42 -29.28 -18.61
CA TRP A 304 -6.53 -28.37 -18.40
C TRP A 304 -6.18 -27.25 -17.41
N ALA A 305 -6.89 -26.13 -17.55
CA ALA A 305 -6.93 -25.06 -16.57
C ALA A 305 -8.36 -24.60 -16.38
N GLU A 306 -8.78 -24.40 -15.13
CA GLU A 306 -10.14 -24.03 -14.76
C GLU A 306 -10.18 -22.75 -13.93
N VAL A 307 -11.07 -21.84 -14.32
CA VAL A 307 -11.38 -20.63 -13.56
C VAL A 307 -12.57 -20.89 -12.67
N THR A 308 -12.40 -20.71 -11.37
CA THR A 308 -13.44 -20.80 -10.34
C THR A 308 -13.48 -19.54 -9.51
N ALA A 309 -14.58 -19.28 -8.81
CA ALA A 309 -14.66 -18.20 -7.84
C ALA A 309 -15.64 -18.54 -6.72
N THR A 310 -15.37 -18.03 -5.52
CA THR A 310 -16.18 -18.22 -4.31
C THR A 310 -16.20 -16.96 -3.47
N HIS A 311 -17.27 -16.77 -2.68
CA HIS A 311 -17.27 -15.79 -1.61
C HIS A 311 -16.74 -16.44 -0.35
N GLU A 312 -15.75 -15.83 0.29
CA GLU A 312 -15.07 -16.35 1.48
C GLU A 312 -14.86 -15.24 2.51
N ASP A 313 -14.70 -15.62 3.77
CA ASP A 313 -14.27 -14.67 4.79
C ASP A 313 -12.75 -14.46 4.69
N GLY A 314 -12.34 -13.23 4.49
CA GLY A 314 -10.92 -12.86 4.47
C GLY A 314 -10.26 -12.94 5.85
N PRO A 315 -8.93 -12.83 5.93
CA PRO A 315 -8.16 -12.89 7.19
C PRO A 315 -8.60 -11.87 8.25
N THR A 316 -9.20 -10.77 7.82
CA THR A 316 -9.70 -9.69 8.69
C THR A 316 -11.19 -9.85 9.03
N GLY A 317 -11.83 -10.96 8.64
CA GLY A 317 -13.27 -11.18 8.80
C GLY A 317 -14.14 -10.31 7.88
N VAL A 318 -13.54 -9.68 6.87
CA VAL A 318 -14.24 -8.97 5.79
C VAL A 318 -14.44 -9.95 4.64
N GLY A 319 -15.65 -10.04 4.11
CA GLY A 319 -15.96 -10.91 2.96
C GLY A 319 -15.11 -10.56 1.74
N GLU A 320 -14.55 -11.57 1.10
CA GLU A 320 -13.76 -11.47 -0.13
C GLU A 320 -14.39 -12.31 -1.25
N LEU A 321 -14.37 -11.77 -2.46
CA LEU A 321 -14.58 -12.56 -3.67
C LEU A 321 -13.24 -13.15 -4.08
N VAL A 322 -13.06 -14.46 -3.92
CA VAL A 322 -11.82 -15.18 -4.24
C VAL A 322 -11.95 -15.84 -5.61
N ILE A 323 -11.05 -15.47 -6.52
CA ILE A 323 -10.99 -15.97 -7.89
C ILE A 323 -9.76 -16.87 -8.01
N ARG A 324 -9.93 -18.09 -8.53
CA ARG A 324 -8.87 -19.09 -8.63
C ARG A 324 -8.73 -19.59 -10.07
N VAL A 325 -7.49 -19.84 -10.46
CA VAL A 325 -7.16 -20.59 -11.66
C VAL A 325 -6.40 -21.85 -11.21
N ARG A 326 -7.00 -23.01 -11.41
CA ARG A 326 -6.43 -24.31 -11.11
C ARG A 326 -5.94 -24.98 -12.39
N ASP A 327 -4.77 -25.55 -12.37
CA ASP A 327 -4.19 -26.33 -13.46
C ASP A 327 -3.71 -27.72 -12.98
N ASN A 328 -3.52 -28.62 -13.90
CA ASN A 328 -2.90 -29.94 -13.68
C ASN A 328 -1.48 -30.04 -14.29
N GLY A 329 -0.77 -28.90 -14.37
CA GLY A 329 0.56 -28.79 -14.93
C GLY A 329 1.68 -29.33 -14.02
N LEU A 330 2.92 -28.90 -14.29
CA LEU A 330 4.14 -29.33 -13.61
C LEU A 330 4.18 -29.02 -12.11
N GLY A 331 3.27 -28.17 -11.62
CA GLY A 331 3.31 -27.67 -10.24
C GLY A 331 4.52 -26.76 -9.99
N VAL A 332 4.82 -26.51 -8.70
CA VAL A 332 5.94 -25.65 -8.28
C VAL A 332 6.78 -26.35 -7.22
N PRO A 333 8.11 -26.46 -7.40
CA PRO A 333 9.02 -27.02 -6.41
C PRO A 333 8.90 -26.32 -5.05
N ALA A 334 8.95 -27.10 -3.96
CA ALA A 334 8.69 -26.59 -2.62
C ALA A 334 9.64 -25.46 -2.18
N ASP A 335 10.90 -25.57 -2.56
CA ASP A 335 11.96 -24.58 -2.28
C ASP A 335 11.79 -23.26 -3.04
N LYS A 336 10.96 -23.24 -4.07
CA LYS A 336 10.71 -22.06 -4.93
C LYS A 336 9.40 -21.32 -4.61
N ARG A 337 8.53 -21.91 -3.78
CA ARG A 337 7.16 -21.41 -3.53
C ARG A 337 7.13 -20.03 -2.87
N ALA A 338 8.05 -19.76 -1.93
CA ALA A 338 8.08 -18.51 -1.20
C ALA A 338 8.35 -17.26 -2.08
N GLN A 339 9.08 -17.46 -3.18
CA GLN A 339 9.55 -16.38 -4.06
C GLN A 339 8.70 -16.18 -5.31
N LEU A 340 7.61 -16.95 -5.49
CA LEU A 340 6.82 -16.97 -6.72
C LEU A 340 6.28 -15.62 -7.17
N PHE A 341 5.93 -14.77 -6.23
CA PHE A 341 5.40 -13.42 -6.49
C PHE A 341 6.49 -12.35 -6.51
N GLU A 342 7.76 -12.72 -6.35
CA GLU A 342 8.87 -11.79 -6.53
C GLU A 342 9.06 -11.44 -8.00
N ARG A 343 9.48 -10.21 -8.27
CA ARG A 343 9.70 -9.74 -9.63
C ARG A 343 10.89 -10.45 -10.25
N PHE A 344 10.75 -10.89 -11.51
CA PHE A 344 11.76 -11.60 -12.29
C PHE A 344 12.10 -13.02 -11.78
N PHE A 345 11.39 -13.51 -10.78
CA PHE A 345 11.59 -14.86 -10.28
C PHE A 345 10.97 -15.90 -11.22
N ARG A 346 11.67 -17.03 -11.39
CA ARG A 346 11.26 -18.17 -12.22
C ARG A 346 11.51 -19.48 -11.48
N ALA A 347 10.46 -20.24 -11.22
CA ALA A 347 10.57 -21.50 -10.49
C ALA A 347 11.22 -22.62 -11.34
N HIS A 348 11.07 -22.60 -12.67
CA HIS A 348 11.57 -23.60 -13.62
C HIS A 348 12.65 -23.00 -14.53
N GLU A 349 13.83 -22.68 -13.98
CA GLU A 349 14.97 -22.14 -14.75
C GLU A 349 15.63 -23.18 -15.67
N THR A 350 15.57 -24.46 -15.29
CA THR A 350 16.23 -25.56 -16.00
C THR A 350 15.44 -26.09 -17.19
N VAL A 351 14.17 -25.74 -17.31
CA VAL A 351 13.35 -26.10 -18.49
C VAL A 351 13.59 -25.06 -19.56
N THR A 352 14.58 -25.29 -20.41
CA THR A 352 15.09 -24.38 -21.45
C THR A 352 14.04 -23.94 -22.47
N GLU A 353 12.91 -24.62 -22.56
CA GLU A 353 11.84 -24.37 -23.54
C GLU A 353 10.75 -23.38 -23.00
N ILE A 354 10.71 -23.12 -21.68
CA ILE A 354 9.66 -22.29 -21.08
C ILE A 354 10.14 -20.85 -21.02
N GLU A 355 9.66 -20.00 -21.93
CA GLU A 355 9.98 -18.57 -21.96
C GLU A 355 9.10 -17.74 -20.98
N GLY A 356 9.69 -16.76 -20.31
CA GLY A 356 8.94 -15.81 -19.47
C GLY A 356 9.79 -14.77 -18.78
N THR A 357 9.19 -13.61 -18.57
CA THR A 357 9.83 -12.46 -17.94
C THR A 357 9.92 -12.55 -16.41
N GLY A 358 9.21 -13.50 -15.77
CA GLY A 358 9.09 -13.54 -14.30
C GLY A 358 8.30 -12.37 -13.71
N LEU A 359 7.59 -11.60 -14.53
CA LEU A 359 6.80 -10.44 -14.07
C LEU A 359 5.31 -10.75 -13.85
N GLY A 360 4.77 -11.81 -14.48
CA GLY A 360 3.32 -12.06 -14.50
C GLY A 360 2.70 -12.17 -13.12
N LEU A 361 3.28 -12.97 -12.22
CA LEU A 361 2.75 -13.15 -10.86
C LEU A 361 2.91 -11.90 -9.99
N SER A 362 4.00 -11.15 -10.12
CA SER A 362 4.16 -9.89 -9.41
C SER A 362 3.17 -8.82 -9.88
N ILE A 363 2.84 -8.78 -11.18
CA ILE A 363 1.80 -7.91 -11.73
C ILE A 363 0.44 -8.26 -11.14
N VAL A 364 0.11 -9.55 -11.03
CA VAL A 364 -1.16 -9.99 -10.40
C VAL A 364 -1.20 -9.55 -8.94
N ARG A 365 -0.12 -9.74 -8.18
CA ARG A 365 -0.05 -9.29 -6.78
C ARG A 365 -0.28 -7.78 -6.67
N ASP A 366 0.45 -7.00 -7.45
CA ASP A 366 0.38 -5.54 -7.41
C ASP A 366 -1.02 -5.04 -7.86
N THR A 367 -1.64 -5.71 -8.86
CA THR A 367 -3.01 -5.41 -9.31
C THR A 367 -4.06 -5.77 -8.27
N ALA A 368 -4.00 -6.97 -7.66
CA ALA A 368 -4.92 -7.39 -6.62
C ALA A 368 -4.87 -6.43 -5.42
N GLN A 369 -3.66 -6.03 -4.99
CA GLN A 369 -3.46 -5.05 -3.92
C GLN A 369 -4.05 -3.67 -4.28
N SER A 370 -3.88 -3.19 -5.51
CA SER A 370 -4.46 -1.92 -5.96
C SER A 370 -6.00 -1.93 -5.97
N LEU A 371 -6.59 -3.13 -6.10
CA LEU A 371 -8.03 -3.34 -6.03
C LEU A 371 -8.54 -3.62 -4.59
N GLY A 372 -7.64 -3.55 -3.60
CA GLY A 372 -7.95 -3.76 -2.19
C GLY A 372 -8.00 -5.22 -1.74
N GLY A 373 -7.47 -6.14 -2.57
CA GLY A 373 -7.38 -7.57 -2.28
C GLY A 373 -5.94 -8.06 -2.13
N ARG A 374 -5.75 -9.37 -2.29
CA ARG A 374 -4.45 -10.05 -2.17
C ARG A 374 -4.31 -11.15 -3.23
N ALA A 375 -3.08 -11.64 -3.48
CA ALA A 375 -2.81 -12.75 -4.36
C ALA A 375 -1.92 -13.79 -3.66
N TRP A 376 -2.19 -15.09 -3.92
CA TRP A 376 -1.44 -16.20 -3.35
C TRP A 376 -1.50 -17.43 -4.27
N ALA A 377 -0.80 -18.48 -3.89
CA ALA A 377 -0.85 -19.76 -4.57
C ALA A 377 -1.01 -20.91 -3.57
N GLU A 378 -1.68 -21.98 -4.00
CA GLU A 378 -1.89 -23.21 -3.26
C GLU A 378 -1.33 -24.38 -4.12
N PHE A 379 -0.80 -25.39 -3.47
CA PHE A 379 -0.08 -26.48 -4.15
C PHE A 379 -0.69 -27.82 -3.76
N PRO A 380 -1.71 -28.27 -4.52
CA PRO A 380 -2.25 -29.63 -4.39
C PRO A 380 -1.20 -30.70 -4.80
N GLU A 381 -1.55 -31.98 -4.69
CA GLU A 381 -0.65 -33.08 -5.09
C GLU A 381 -0.28 -33.02 -6.57
N THR A 382 -1.17 -32.52 -7.41
CA THR A 382 -0.95 -32.35 -8.86
C THR A 382 -1.33 -30.92 -9.28
N GLY A 383 -0.43 -30.29 -10.07
CA GLY A 383 -0.65 -28.95 -10.61
C GLY A 383 -0.48 -27.83 -9.61
N SER A 384 -1.16 -26.71 -9.89
CA SER A 384 -1.13 -25.49 -9.07
C SER A 384 -2.51 -24.84 -8.99
N VAL A 385 -2.72 -24.08 -7.93
CA VAL A 385 -3.88 -23.16 -7.81
C VAL A 385 -3.34 -21.76 -7.54
N PHE A 386 -3.54 -20.87 -8.48
CA PHE A 386 -3.23 -19.45 -8.30
C PHE A 386 -4.51 -18.70 -8.00
N ALA A 387 -4.50 -17.91 -6.93
CA ALA A 387 -5.66 -17.21 -6.44
C ALA A 387 -5.39 -15.71 -6.25
N PHE A 388 -6.43 -14.91 -6.43
CA PHE A 388 -6.46 -13.52 -5.98
C PHE A 388 -7.84 -13.19 -5.44
N SER A 389 -7.91 -12.24 -4.51
CA SER A 389 -9.16 -11.79 -3.92
C SER A 389 -9.48 -10.33 -4.27
N LEU A 390 -10.75 -10.00 -4.16
CA LEU A 390 -11.28 -8.64 -4.23
C LEU A 390 -12.21 -8.43 -3.04
N PRO A 391 -12.32 -7.22 -2.47
CA PRO A 391 -13.28 -6.93 -1.41
C PRO A 391 -14.73 -7.22 -1.88
N ASP A 392 -15.50 -7.97 -1.08
CA ASP A 392 -16.90 -8.21 -1.35
C ASP A 392 -17.76 -7.02 -0.91
N ARG A 393 -18.23 -6.23 -1.89
CA ARG A 393 -19.04 -5.05 -1.62
C ARG A 393 -20.42 -5.37 -1.09
N ARG A 394 -20.99 -6.54 -1.36
CA ARG A 394 -22.32 -6.94 -0.86
C ARG A 394 -22.34 -7.05 0.66
N VAL A 395 -21.28 -7.53 1.25
CA VAL A 395 -21.14 -7.62 2.72
C VAL A 395 -20.98 -6.23 3.33
N ARG A 396 -20.34 -5.31 2.63
CA ARG A 396 -20.15 -3.92 3.08
C ARG A 396 -21.47 -3.15 3.08
N GLU A 397 -22.24 -3.23 2.00
CA GLU A 397 -23.57 -2.59 1.89
C GLU A 397 -24.56 -3.14 2.91
N GLN A 398 -24.55 -4.45 3.19
CA GLN A 398 -25.39 -5.07 4.22
C GLN A 398 -24.98 -4.69 5.65
N ARG A 399 -23.69 -4.44 5.92
CA ARG A 399 -23.23 -3.92 7.20
C ARG A 399 -23.55 -2.44 7.38
N GLU A 400 -23.39 -1.64 6.36
CA GLU A 400 -23.75 -0.23 6.38
C GLU A 400 -25.26 -0.02 6.56
N SER A 401 -26.11 -0.83 5.92
CA SER A 401 -27.56 -0.81 6.13
C SER A 401 -27.97 -1.25 7.54
N ARG A 402 -27.32 -2.28 8.13
CA ARG A 402 -27.58 -2.72 9.50
C ARG A 402 -27.10 -1.75 10.57
N LEU A 403 -26.07 -0.97 10.29
CA LEU A 403 -25.58 0.10 11.16
C LEU A 403 -26.52 1.32 11.09
N GLY A 404 -27.03 1.66 9.90
CA GLY A 404 -28.03 2.71 9.72
C GLY A 404 -29.34 2.42 10.46
N GLU A 405 -29.83 1.18 10.43
CA GLU A 405 -31.05 0.76 11.15
C GLU A 405 -30.91 0.74 12.68
N ARG A 406 -29.67 0.67 13.21
CA ARG A 406 -29.40 0.74 14.66
C ARG A 406 -29.29 2.16 15.20
N VAL A 407 -29.12 3.16 14.35
CA VAL A 407 -29.02 4.58 14.75
C VAL A 407 -30.41 5.27 14.72
N GLU A 408 -31.37 4.71 13.99
CA GLU A 408 -32.75 5.25 13.90
C GLU A 408 -33.77 4.55 14.84
N GLY A 409 -33.36 3.55 15.61
CA GLY A 409 -34.21 2.86 16.63
C GLY A 409 -33.69 3.07 18.05
#